data_0ffbdec52993e265bf7d65651098e16c
#
_entry.id   0ffbdec52993e265bf7d65651098e16c
#
_cell.length_a   1.000
_cell.length_b   1.000
_cell.length_c   1.000
_cell.angle_alpha   90.00
_cell.angle_beta   90.00
_cell.angle_gamma   90.00
#
_symmetry.space_group_name_H-M   'P 1'
#
loop_
_entity.id
_entity.type
_entity.pdbx_description
1 polymer ?
#
loop_
_entity_poly.entity_id
_entity_poly.type
_entity_poly.pdbx_seq_one_letter_code
_entity_poly.pdbx_strand_id
1 'polypeptide(L)'
;MPNILKKEKYDNTVFYNANAEWLAHKNNKKAWETMWIEVVSVCTSTIKKFCRKVPGIYSIEDIEEFAVESAERVMKSIKKHRTKVENLSTFVFLYCYGVFYAVKRQNINKRETSFVYETNDIAYESFEDDIIEKLTAEGY
;
A
#
# COMPACT_ATOMS: atom_id res chain seq x y z
N MET A 1 -12.44 -16.09 -15.23
CA MET A 1 -11.90 -15.92 -14.71
C MET A 1 -11.17 -15.88 -14.18
N PRO A 2 -11.01 -15.90 -14.23
CA PRO A 2 -10.30 -16.00 -13.55
C PRO A 2 -9.66 -15.42 -12.84
N ASN A 3 -10.04 -15.03 -12.41
CA ASN A 3 -9.45 -14.61 -11.57
C ASN A 3 -8.73 -15.41 -10.77
N ILE A 4 -8.46 -16.40 -11.16
CA ILE A 4 -7.61 -17.30 -10.66
C ILE A 4 -6.36 -16.79 -10.23
N LEU A 5 -5.76 -16.02 -11.03
CA LEU A 5 -4.53 -15.40 -10.76
C LEU A 5 -4.61 -14.43 -9.69
N LYS A 6 -5.77 -13.93 -9.48
CA LYS A 6 -5.94 -12.85 -8.59
C LYS A 6 -6.66 -13.22 -7.37
N LYS A 7 -6.54 -14.43 -6.94
CA LYS A 7 -7.13 -14.85 -5.71
C LYS A 7 -6.59 -13.99 -4.60
N GLU A 8 -7.33 -13.03 -4.18
CA GLU A 8 -6.94 -12.14 -3.13
C GLU A 8 -6.94 -12.84 -1.80
N LYS A 9 -5.98 -12.49 -0.95
CA LYS A 9 -5.86 -13.03 0.37
C LYS A 9 -7.00 -12.58 1.27
N TYR A 10 -7.54 -11.41 1.01
CA TYR A 10 -8.61 -10.82 1.80
C TYR A 10 -9.84 -10.62 0.94
N ASP A 11 -10.99 -10.68 1.60
CA ASP A 11 -12.25 -10.41 0.93
C ASP A 11 -12.48 -8.91 0.85
N ASN A 12 -12.39 -8.36 -0.32
CA ASN A 12 -12.55 -6.92 -0.55
C ASN A 12 -13.89 -6.57 -1.21
N THR A 13 -14.88 -7.44 -1.05
CA THR A 13 -16.20 -7.24 -1.66
C THR A 13 -16.84 -5.92 -1.22
N VAL A 14 -16.70 -5.56 0.05
CA VAL A 14 -17.26 -4.31 0.57
C VAL A 14 -16.67 -3.12 -0.18
N PHE A 15 -15.37 -3.14 -0.40
CA PHE A 15 -14.71 -2.09 -1.17
C PHE A 15 -15.23 -2.04 -2.60
N TYR A 16 -15.28 -3.18 -3.27
CA TYR A 16 -15.69 -3.21 -4.68
C TYR A 16 -17.12 -2.72 -4.87
N ASN A 17 -18.01 -3.07 -3.96
CA ASN A 17 -19.37 -2.59 -4.01
C ASN A 17 -19.44 -1.08 -3.81
N ALA A 18 -18.68 -0.56 -2.86
CA ALA A 18 -18.62 0.88 -2.61
C ALA A 18 -18.00 1.63 -3.80
N ASN A 19 -16.97 1.05 -4.39
CA ASN A 19 -16.33 1.65 -5.57
C ASN A 19 -17.31 1.74 -6.74
N ALA A 20 -18.09 0.69 -6.98
CA ALA A 20 -19.09 0.69 -8.03
C ALA A 20 -20.17 1.75 -7.77
N GLU A 21 -20.64 1.84 -6.52
CA GLU A 21 -21.61 2.85 -6.13
C GLU A 21 -21.09 4.26 -6.33
N TRP A 22 -19.87 4.51 -5.90
CA TRP A 22 -19.27 5.82 -6.05
C TRP A 22 -19.07 6.18 -7.52
N LEU A 23 -18.70 5.21 -8.36
CA LEU A 23 -18.55 5.46 -9.80
C LEU A 23 -19.89 5.80 -10.45
N ALA A 24 -20.97 5.17 -9.98
CA ALA A 24 -22.30 5.46 -10.49
C ALA A 24 -22.81 6.83 -9.99
N HIS A 25 -22.48 7.16 -8.75
CA HIS A 25 -22.96 8.38 -8.10
C HIS A 25 -21.79 9.05 -7.36
N LYS A 26 -21.03 9.85 -8.06
CA LYS A 26 -19.77 10.41 -7.55
C LYS A 26 -19.90 11.29 -6.31
N ASN A 27 -21.09 11.75 -5.98
CA ASN A 27 -21.30 12.52 -4.76
C ASN A 27 -21.78 11.66 -3.59
N ASN A 28 -21.73 10.37 -3.72
CA ASN A 28 -22.14 9.45 -2.66
C ASN A 28 -21.06 9.40 -1.57
N LYS A 29 -21.25 10.22 -0.55
CA LYS A 29 -20.29 10.32 0.55
C LYS A 29 -20.14 9.03 1.33
N LYS A 30 -21.24 8.30 1.49
CA LYS A 30 -21.21 7.05 2.22
C LYS A 30 -20.35 6.01 1.51
N ALA A 31 -20.48 5.91 0.20
CA ALA A 31 -19.65 5.00 -0.58
C ALA A 31 -18.18 5.39 -0.50
N TRP A 32 -17.90 6.69 -0.57
CA TRP A 32 -16.54 7.21 -0.46
C TRP A 32 -15.92 6.89 0.90
N GLU A 33 -16.66 7.09 1.97
CA GLU A 33 -16.20 6.77 3.32
C GLU A 33 -15.94 5.27 3.50
N THR A 34 -16.80 4.45 2.94
CA THR A 34 -16.62 2.99 2.98
C THR A 34 -15.33 2.61 2.26
N MET A 35 -15.10 3.19 1.09
CA MET A 35 -13.87 2.96 0.35
C MET A 35 -12.64 3.34 1.18
N TRP A 36 -12.71 4.49 1.83
CA TRP A 36 -11.61 4.99 2.65
C TRP A 36 -11.27 4.01 3.77
N ILE A 37 -12.26 3.55 4.50
CA ILE A 37 -12.06 2.61 5.61
C ILE A 37 -11.40 1.32 5.11
N GLU A 38 -11.88 0.79 4.00
CA GLU A 38 -11.34 -0.44 3.43
C GLU A 38 -9.92 -0.24 2.92
N VAL A 39 -9.65 0.88 2.29
CA VAL A 39 -8.31 1.20 1.79
C VAL A 39 -7.33 1.34 2.94
N VAL A 40 -7.70 2.04 4.00
CA VAL A 40 -6.84 2.18 5.18
C VAL A 40 -6.51 0.81 5.77
N SER A 41 -7.49 -0.06 5.85
CA SER A 41 -7.29 -1.41 6.38
C SER A 41 -6.26 -2.20 5.57
N VAL A 42 -6.39 -2.17 4.25
CA VAL A 42 -5.46 -2.89 3.36
C VAL A 42 -4.07 -2.24 3.41
N CYS A 43 -4.00 -0.91 3.45
CA CYS A 43 -2.73 -0.20 3.57
C CYS A 43 -2.02 -0.57 4.86
N THR A 44 -2.76 -0.64 5.96
CA THR A 44 -2.18 -1.00 7.26
C THR A 44 -1.56 -2.40 7.22
N SER A 45 -2.28 -3.36 6.67
CA SER A 45 -1.76 -4.72 6.50
C SER A 45 -0.50 -4.76 5.65
N THR A 46 -0.51 -4.01 4.56
CA THR A 46 0.60 -3.97 3.62
C THR A 46 1.85 -3.34 4.25
N ILE A 47 1.66 -2.20 4.91
CA ILE A 47 2.77 -1.50 5.57
C ILE A 47 3.35 -2.35 6.71
N LYS A 48 2.50 -3.06 7.44
CA LYS A 48 2.98 -3.98 8.48
C LYS A 48 3.90 -5.05 7.91
N LYS A 49 3.56 -5.57 6.75
CA LYS A 49 4.41 -6.58 6.10
C LYS A 49 5.76 -5.98 5.71
N PHE A 50 5.74 -4.76 5.21
CA PHE A 50 6.98 -4.07 4.84
C PHE A 50 7.86 -3.85 6.06
N CYS A 51 7.27 -3.36 7.14
CA CYS A 51 8.02 -3.06 8.36
C CYS A 51 8.58 -4.31 9.03
N ARG A 52 7.96 -5.46 8.84
CA ARG A 52 8.47 -6.72 9.39
C ARG A 52 9.81 -7.12 8.79
N LYS A 53 10.11 -6.65 7.60
CA LYS A 53 11.39 -6.95 6.95
C LYS A 53 12.55 -6.15 7.52
N VAL A 54 12.24 -5.11 8.28
CA VAL A 54 13.26 -4.28 8.97
C VAL A 54 12.86 -4.10 10.42
N PRO A 55 12.89 -5.19 11.20
CA PRO A 55 12.37 -5.15 12.58
C PRO A 55 13.10 -4.15 13.44
N GLY A 56 12.36 -3.52 14.34
CA GLY A 56 12.92 -2.57 15.29
C GLY A 56 13.19 -1.17 14.75
N ILE A 57 12.88 -0.92 13.49
CA ILE A 57 13.12 0.39 12.87
C ILE A 57 11.91 1.31 13.00
N TYR A 58 10.72 0.77 12.83
CA TYR A 58 9.50 1.58 12.80
C TYR A 58 8.56 1.21 13.95
N SER A 59 7.96 2.24 14.56
CA SER A 59 6.99 2.06 15.64
C SER A 59 5.59 1.80 15.08
N ILE A 60 4.66 1.51 15.96
CA ILE A 60 3.25 1.34 15.60
C ILE A 60 2.71 2.64 15.02
N GLU A 61 3.09 3.77 15.63
CA GLU A 61 2.68 5.09 15.15
C GLU A 61 3.20 5.36 13.75
N ASP A 62 4.43 4.94 13.47
CA ASP A 62 5.00 5.08 12.13
C ASP A 62 4.20 4.28 11.11
N ILE A 63 3.82 3.06 11.48
CA ILE A 63 3.02 2.19 10.61
C ILE A 63 1.69 2.84 10.29
N GLU A 64 1.01 3.38 11.30
CA GLU A 64 -0.27 4.05 11.11
C GLU A 64 -0.14 5.27 10.20
N GLU A 65 0.89 6.05 10.42
CA GLU A 65 1.15 7.24 9.62
C GLU A 65 1.40 6.89 8.15
N PHE A 66 2.23 5.88 7.91
CA PHE A 66 2.51 5.43 6.54
C PHE A 66 1.26 4.87 5.88
N ALA A 67 0.45 4.13 6.63
CA ALA A 67 -0.78 3.56 6.11
C ALA A 67 -1.77 4.65 5.70
N VAL A 68 -1.94 5.66 6.53
CA VAL A 68 -2.85 6.77 6.23
C VAL A 68 -2.35 7.56 5.01
N GLU A 69 -1.07 7.84 4.96
CA GLU A 69 -0.52 8.55 3.81
C GLU A 69 -0.70 7.76 2.52
N SER A 70 -0.46 6.46 2.57
CA SER A 70 -0.67 5.59 1.42
C SER A 70 -2.14 5.58 0.99
N ALA A 71 -3.04 5.49 1.96
CA ALA A 71 -4.47 5.48 1.70
C ALA A 71 -4.92 6.80 1.06
N GLU A 72 -4.40 7.92 1.53
CA GLU A 72 -4.71 9.22 0.94
C GLU A 72 -4.30 9.28 -0.53
N ARG A 73 -3.13 8.75 -0.84
CA ARG A 73 -2.65 8.71 -2.22
C ARG A 73 -3.50 7.81 -3.11
N VAL A 74 -3.91 6.66 -2.57
CA VAL A 74 -4.79 5.73 -3.28
C VAL A 74 -6.11 6.41 -3.60
N MET A 75 -6.74 7.02 -2.60
CA MET A 75 -8.04 7.64 -2.77
C MET A 75 -7.97 8.83 -3.73
N LYS A 76 -6.90 9.60 -3.64
CA LYS A 76 -6.68 10.72 -4.54
C LYS A 76 -6.57 10.26 -5.99
N SER A 77 -5.87 9.17 -6.22
CA SER A 77 -5.72 8.58 -7.54
C SER A 77 -7.05 8.06 -8.07
N ILE A 78 -7.82 7.38 -7.23
CA ILE A 78 -9.15 6.88 -7.61
C ILE A 78 -10.05 8.05 -8.02
N LYS A 79 -10.03 9.12 -7.25
CA LYS A 79 -10.85 10.29 -7.52
C LYS A 79 -10.44 10.97 -8.82
N LYS A 80 -9.14 11.15 -9.00
CA LYS A 80 -8.61 11.85 -10.16
C LYS A 80 -8.90 11.11 -11.47
N HIS A 81 -8.74 9.80 -11.46
CA HIS A 81 -8.87 8.98 -12.66
C HIS A 81 -10.19 8.23 -12.76
N ARG A 82 -11.08 8.41 -11.81
CA ARG A 82 -12.36 7.70 -11.71
C ARG A 82 -12.16 6.20 -11.91
N THR A 83 -11.24 5.67 -11.15
CA THR A 83 -10.77 4.30 -11.32
C THR A 83 -11.76 3.28 -10.80
N LYS A 84 -12.04 2.26 -11.62
CA LYS A 84 -12.69 1.05 -11.16
C LYS A 84 -11.58 0.10 -10.76
N VAL A 85 -11.45 -0.16 -9.48
CA VAL A 85 -10.36 -0.99 -8.96
C VAL A 85 -10.68 -2.46 -9.17
N GLU A 86 -9.82 -3.17 -9.88
CA GLU A 86 -10.01 -4.58 -10.19
C GLU A 86 -9.41 -5.48 -9.11
N ASN A 87 -8.28 -5.09 -8.56
CA ASN A 87 -7.61 -5.85 -7.50
C ASN A 87 -7.07 -4.85 -6.50
N LEU A 88 -7.76 -4.70 -5.39
CA LEU A 88 -7.43 -3.69 -4.38
C LEU A 88 -6.06 -3.92 -3.77
N SER A 89 -5.73 -5.15 -3.44
CA SER A 89 -4.45 -5.47 -2.80
C SER A 89 -3.26 -5.04 -3.67
N THR A 90 -3.33 -5.34 -4.96
CA THR A 90 -2.27 -4.97 -5.89
C THR A 90 -2.20 -3.46 -6.09
N PHE A 91 -3.36 -2.83 -6.25
CA PHE A 91 -3.44 -1.39 -6.45
C PHE A 91 -2.83 -0.63 -5.26
N VAL A 92 -3.22 -1.03 -4.06
CA VAL A 92 -2.72 -0.43 -2.82
C VAL A 92 -1.23 -0.69 -2.63
N PHE A 93 -0.77 -1.87 -2.98
CA PHE A 93 0.64 -2.25 -2.81
C PHE A 93 1.58 -1.24 -3.46
N LEU A 94 1.26 -0.78 -4.65
CA LEU A 94 2.12 0.18 -5.36
C LEU A 94 2.27 1.49 -4.60
N TYR A 95 1.19 1.99 -4.01
CA TYR A 95 1.24 3.23 -3.26
C TYR A 95 1.96 3.07 -1.92
N CYS A 96 1.73 1.94 -1.25
CA CYS A 96 2.42 1.65 0.00
C CYS A 96 3.93 1.53 -0.23
N TYR A 97 4.32 0.89 -1.32
CA TYR A 97 5.72 0.77 -1.69
C TYR A 97 6.35 2.17 -1.87
N GLY A 98 5.67 3.03 -2.62
CA GLY A 98 6.18 4.38 -2.86
C GLY A 98 6.38 5.18 -1.58
N VAL A 99 5.41 5.13 -0.68
CA VAL A 99 5.48 5.84 0.60
C VAL A 99 6.61 5.27 1.47
N PHE A 100 6.65 3.95 1.60
CA PHE A 100 7.64 3.28 2.44
C PHE A 100 9.06 3.59 1.96
N TYR A 101 9.29 3.53 0.66
CA TYR A 101 10.59 3.81 0.07
C TYR A 101 11.03 5.24 0.31
N ALA A 102 10.14 6.20 0.11
CA ALA A 102 10.48 7.61 0.32
C ALA A 102 10.90 7.87 1.76
N VAL A 103 10.15 7.33 2.72
CA VAL A 103 10.46 7.52 4.14
C VAL A 103 11.75 6.81 4.52
N LYS A 104 11.94 5.60 4.04
CA LYS A 104 13.14 4.84 4.34
C LYS A 104 14.39 5.56 3.81
N ARG A 105 14.32 6.10 2.62
CA ARG A 105 15.40 6.88 2.04
C ARG A 105 15.75 8.10 2.88
N GLN A 106 14.72 8.83 3.32
CA GLN A 106 14.92 9.99 4.17
C GLN A 106 15.58 9.63 5.48
N ASN A 107 15.15 8.52 6.09
CA ASN A 107 15.73 8.08 7.35
C ASN A 107 17.19 7.67 7.20
N ILE A 108 17.54 7.02 6.13
CA ILE A 108 18.93 6.67 5.84
C ILE A 108 19.76 7.92 5.68
N ASN A 109 19.27 8.89 4.94
CA ASN A 109 19.99 10.15 4.71
C ASN A 109 20.19 10.97 5.99
N LYS A 110 19.26 10.87 6.92
CA LYS A 110 19.34 11.62 8.19
C LYS A 110 20.21 10.92 9.22
N ARG A 111 20.32 9.62 9.15
CA ARG A 111 21.10 8.85 10.12
C ARG A 111 22.48 8.58 9.56
N GLU A 112 23.43 9.30 10.01
CA GLU A 112 24.78 9.22 9.49
C GLU A 112 25.65 8.17 10.17
N THR A 113 25.06 7.11 10.72
CA THR A 113 25.85 6.06 11.34
C THR A 113 25.99 4.92 10.36
N SER A 114 27.22 4.53 10.08
CA SER A 114 27.56 3.51 9.11
C SER A 114 26.85 2.19 9.37
N PHE A 115 26.76 1.78 10.63
CA PHE A 115 26.12 0.52 10.98
C PHE A 115 24.65 0.50 10.60
N VAL A 116 23.93 1.54 10.97
CA VAL A 116 22.50 1.64 10.66
C VAL A 116 22.28 1.72 9.16
N TYR A 117 23.13 2.45 8.50
CA TYR A 117 23.07 2.63 7.07
C TYR A 117 23.26 1.30 6.34
N GLU A 118 24.28 0.53 6.70
CA GLU A 118 24.55 -0.75 6.09
C GLU A 118 23.42 -1.74 6.32
N THR A 119 22.92 -1.80 7.54
CA THR A 119 21.84 -2.70 7.88
C THR A 119 20.58 -2.37 7.09
N ASN A 120 20.28 -1.09 6.98
CA ASN A 120 19.11 -0.65 6.23
C ASN A 120 19.26 -0.88 4.74
N ASP A 121 20.46 -0.74 4.21
CA ASP A 121 20.74 -0.99 2.81
C ASP A 121 20.51 -2.46 2.45
N ILE A 122 21.00 -3.36 3.27
CA ILE A 122 20.81 -4.78 3.06
C ILE A 122 19.31 -5.12 3.06
N ALA A 123 18.58 -4.62 4.04
CA ALA A 123 17.15 -4.85 4.13
C ALA A 123 16.40 -4.23 2.95
N TYR A 124 16.85 -3.09 2.52
CA TYR A 124 16.25 -2.37 1.40
C TYR A 124 16.42 -3.14 0.10
N GLU A 125 17.62 -3.65 -0.16
CA GLU A 125 17.87 -4.45 -1.36
C GLU A 125 17.02 -5.72 -1.39
N SER A 126 16.96 -6.43 -0.27
CA SER A 126 16.14 -7.62 -0.16
C SER A 126 14.67 -7.32 -0.42
N PHE A 127 14.20 -6.21 0.12
CA PHE A 127 12.85 -5.76 -0.05
C PHE A 127 12.55 -5.39 -1.50
N GLU A 128 13.47 -4.70 -2.13
CA GLU A 128 13.36 -4.31 -3.52
C GLU A 128 13.23 -5.52 -4.43
N ASP A 129 14.04 -6.54 -4.20
CA ASP A 129 13.98 -7.78 -4.95
C ASP A 129 12.62 -8.47 -4.80
N ASP A 130 12.11 -8.52 -3.58
CA ASP A 130 10.79 -9.08 -3.31
C ASP A 130 9.69 -8.35 -4.08
N ILE A 131 9.79 -7.05 -4.15
CA ILE A 131 8.80 -6.24 -4.84
C ILE A 131 8.86 -6.45 -6.34
N ILE A 132 10.05 -6.47 -6.89
CA ILE A 132 10.24 -6.72 -8.31
C ILE A 132 9.69 -8.09 -8.68
N GLU A 133 10.00 -9.10 -7.89
CA GLU A 133 9.51 -10.43 -8.11
C GLU A 133 7.99 -10.48 -8.09
N LYS A 134 7.39 -9.83 -7.10
CA LYS A 134 5.96 -9.78 -6.95
C LYS A 134 5.28 -9.06 -8.12
N LEU A 135 5.80 -7.94 -8.53
CA LEU A 135 5.24 -7.19 -9.65
C LEU A 135 5.34 -8.00 -10.95
N THR A 136 6.45 -8.66 -11.16
CA THR A 136 6.66 -9.51 -12.32
C THR A 136 5.65 -10.66 -12.31
N ALA A 137 5.48 -11.30 -11.19
CA ALA A 137 4.54 -12.40 -11.06
C ALA A 137 3.09 -11.98 -11.29
N GLU A 138 2.78 -10.72 -11.03
CA GLU A 138 1.44 -10.18 -11.23
C GLU A 138 1.25 -9.51 -12.58
N GLY A 139 2.24 -9.54 -13.46
CA GLY A 139 2.11 -9.03 -14.79
C GLY A 139 2.27 -7.53 -14.98
N TYR A 140 3.00 -6.89 -14.12
CA TYR A 140 3.26 -5.45 -14.24
C TYR A 140 4.43 -5.13 -15.15
#